data_f494c1791e8aa42e453cd07e08d0f358
#
_entry.id   f494c1791e8aa42e453cd07e08d0f358
#
_cell.length_a   1.000
_cell.length_b   1.000
_cell.length_c   1.000
_cell.angle_alpha   90.00
_cell.angle_beta   90.00
_cell.angle_gamma   90.00
#
_symmetry.space_group_name_H-M   'P 1'
#
loop_
_entity.id
_entity.type
_entity.pdbx_description
1 polymer ?
#
loop_
_entity_poly.entity_id
_entity_poly.type
_entity_poly.pdbx_seq_one_letter_code
_entity_poly.pdbx_strand_id
1 'polypeptide(L)'
;RIISEQARISSNDIRRGRISDDQFDKFLETSKNIAELPLYIDETPAISIAALSNRSRRIKRLFGLDMIVVDYIQLMRGTTYNKDGRVQEISQITQGLKAIAKELAVPVVALSQLSRQVEQRDDHKPQLADLRESGSIEQDADVVMFVYREGYYLSRKEPREATVEHAELSLIHISEP
;
A
#
# COMPACT_ATOMS: atom_id res chain seq x y z
N ARG A 1 12.24 -4.92 0.36
CA ARG A 1 11.96 -3.54 -0.10
C ARG A 1 12.18 -2.53 1.02
N ILE A 2 11.63 -2.70 2.22
CA ILE A 2 11.82 -1.77 3.36
C ILE A 2 13.32 -1.54 3.63
N ILE A 3 14.12 -2.63 3.75
CA ILE A 3 15.56 -2.52 3.98
C ILE A 3 16.24 -1.77 2.84
N SER A 4 15.88 -2.05 1.59
CA SER A 4 16.41 -1.40 0.40
C SER A 4 16.17 0.12 0.42
N GLU A 5 14.97 0.53 0.80
CA GLU A 5 14.59 1.94 0.93
C GLU A 5 15.37 2.63 2.05
N GLN A 6 15.39 2.04 3.22
CA GLN A 6 16.09 2.60 4.38
C GLN A 6 17.63 2.65 4.19
N ALA A 7 18.20 1.59 3.60
CA ALA A 7 19.62 1.55 3.30
C ALA A 7 20.02 2.40 2.08
N ARG A 8 19.03 2.87 1.29
CA ARG A 8 19.25 3.56 0.00
C ARG A 8 20.08 2.72 -0.98
N ILE A 9 19.79 1.44 -1.03
CA ILE A 9 20.45 0.47 -1.93
C ILE A 9 19.38 -0.11 -2.85
N SER A 10 19.67 -0.23 -4.14
CA SER A 10 18.74 -0.80 -5.12
C SER A 10 18.33 -2.21 -4.73
N SER A 11 17.01 -2.49 -4.65
CA SER A 11 16.48 -3.83 -4.40
C SER A 11 16.95 -4.85 -5.44
N ASN A 12 17.22 -4.41 -6.66
CA ASN A 12 17.71 -5.27 -7.74
C ASN A 12 19.17 -5.66 -7.52
N ASP A 13 19.98 -4.71 -7.03
CA ASP A 13 21.40 -4.97 -6.75
C ASP A 13 21.56 -5.89 -5.53
N ILE A 14 20.75 -5.67 -4.48
CA ILE A 14 20.69 -6.59 -3.32
C ILE A 14 20.37 -8.01 -3.79
N ARG A 15 19.31 -8.19 -4.60
CA ARG A 15 18.90 -9.51 -5.09
C ARG A 15 19.92 -10.19 -6.00
N ARG A 16 20.71 -9.40 -6.72
CA ARG A 16 21.76 -9.91 -7.63
C ARG A 16 23.12 -10.04 -6.98
N GLY A 17 23.26 -9.69 -5.69
CA GLY A 17 24.54 -9.67 -5.00
C GLY A 17 25.54 -8.63 -5.55
N ARG A 18 25.03 -7.56 -6.19
CA ARG A 18 25.85 -6.51 -6.79
C ARG A 18 25.95 -5.31 -5.86
N ILE A 19 26.41 -5.55 -4.65
CA ILE A 19 26.60 -4.52 -3.62
C ILE A 19 28.05 -4.52 -3.17
N SER A 20 28.60 -3.34 -2.87
CA SER A 20 29.95 -3.23 -2.28
C SER A 20 29.94 -3.66 -0.81
N ASP A 21 31.14 -3.88 -0.24
CA ASP A 21 31.28 -4.22 1.16
C ASP A 21 30.66 -3.17 2.08
N ASP A 22 30.87 -1.88 1.79
CA ASP A 22 30.23 -0.76 2.54
C ASP A 22 28.70 -0.80 2.44
N GLN A 23 28.17 -1.13 1.28
CA GLN A 23 26.72 -1.28 1.09
C GLN A 23 26.19 -2.50 1.84
N PHE A 24 26.97 -3.58 1.90
CA PHE A 24 26.61 -4.78 2.65
C PHE A 24 26.58 -4.51 4.16
N ASP A 25 27.57 -3.81 4.70
CA ASP A 25 27.59 -3.41 6.11
C ASP A 25 26.38 -2.54 6.46
N LYS A 26 26.06 -1.56 5.61
CA LYS A 26 24.88 -0.72 5.77
C LYS A 26 23.57 -1.52 5.69
N PHE A 27 23.51 -2.52 4.81
CA PHE A 27 22.38 -3.44 4.72
C PHE A 27 22.21 -4.24 6.01
N LEU A 28 23.29 -4.76 6.59
CA LEU A 28 23.26 -5.51 7.85
C LEU A 28 22.81 -4.64 9.02
N GLU A 29 23.36 -3.43 9.13
CA GLU A 29 22.96 -2.46 10.18
C GLU A 29 21.48 -2.12 10.06
N THR A 30 21.03 -1.76 8.86
CA THR A 30 19.62 -1.44 8.58
C THR A 30 18.71 -2.63 8.92
N SER A 31 19.14 -3.86 8.57
CA SER A 31 18.38 -5.07 8.87
C SER A 31 18.21 -5.31 10.36
N LYS A 32 19.27 -5.08 11.16
CA LYS A 32 19.20 -5.17 12.62
C LYS A 32 18.23 -4.14 13.20
N ASN A 33 18.36 -2.88 12.76
CA ASN A 33 17.48 -1.81 13.22
C ASN A 33 16.00 -2.09 12.92
N ILE A 34 15.70 -2.63 11.73
CA ILE A 34 14.32 -3.00 11.35
C ILE A 34 13.82 -4.19 12.18
N ALA A 35 14.69 -5.16 12.48
CA ALA A 35 14.30 -6.32 13.29
C ALA A 35 13.92 -5.97 14.73
N GLU A 36 14.42 -4.85 15.25
CA GLU A 36 14.10 -4.33 16.59
C GLU A 36 12.79 -3.51 16.61
N LEU A 37 12.26 -3.13 15.45
CA LEU A 37 11.00 -2.39 15.38
C LEU A 37 9.80 -3.27 15.76
N PRO A 38 8.77 -2.72 16.41
CA PRO A 38 7.52 -3.43 16.70
C PRO A 38 6.67 -3.60 15.43
N LEU A 39 7.26 -4.21 14.39
CA LEU A 39 6.65 -4.46 13.10
C LEU A 39 6.26 -5.93 12.97
N TYR A 40 4.96 -6.21 12.91
CA TYR A 40 4.41 -7.56 12.73
C TYR A 40 3.95 -7.72 11.28
N ILE A 41 4.55 -8.66 10.56
CA ILE A 41 4.20 -8.95 9.16
C ILE A 41 3.40 -10.26 9.12
N ASP A 42 2.22 -10.20 8.53
CA ASP A 42 1.36 -11.35 8.28
C ASP A 42 1.33 -11.65 6.77
N GLU A 43 1.96 -12.75 6.38
CA GLU A 43 2.05 -13.17 4.98
C GLU A 43 0.92 -14.12 4.56
N THR A 44 -0.14 -14.26 5.37
CA THR A 44 -1.25 -15.16 5.05
C THR A 44 -1.95 -14.70 3.77
N PRO A 45 -1.96 -15.51 2.70
CA PRO A 45 -2.64 -15.16 1.47
C PRO A 45 -4.15 -15.12 1.69
N ALA A 46 -4.80 -14.13 1.10
CA ALA A 46 -6.26 -13.99 1.15
C ALA A 46 -6.84 -14.04 2.57
N ILE A 47 -6.23 -13.28 3.49
CA ILE A 47 -6.69 -13.19 4.88
C ILE A 47 -8.15 -12.71 4.94
N SER A 48 -8.97 -13.33 5.78
CA SER A 48 -10.33 -12.87 6.02
C SER A 48 -10.39 -11.77 7.07
N ILE A 49 -11.44 -10.93 7.03
CA ILE A 49 -11.69 -9.89 8.03
C ILE A 49 -11.74 -10.48 9.46
N ALA A 50 -12.37 -11.63 9.64
CA ALA A 50 -12.43 -12.30 10.94
C ALA A 50 -11.04 -12.71 11.46
N ALA A 51 -10.19 -13.26 10.57
CA ALA A 51 -8.83 -13.64 10.92
C ALA A 51 -7.97 -12.40 11.25
N LEU A 52 -8.06 -11.34 10.44
CA LEU A 52 -7.38 -10.07 10.70
C LEU A 52 -7.80 -9.50 12.06
N SER A 53 -9.08 -9.40 12.34
CA SER A 53 -9.63 -8.91 13.62
C SER A 53 -9.07 -9.68 14.81
N ASN A 54 -9.13 -11.01 14.76
CA ASN A 54 -8.65 -11.86 15.86
C ASN A 54 -7.15 -11.70 16.10
N ARG A 55 -6.34 -11.63 15.03
CA ARG A 55 -4.89 -11.43 15.13
C ARG A 55 -4.56 -10.04 15.66
N SER A 56 -5.23 -9.00 15.17
CA SER A 56 -5.03 -7.63 15.64
C SER A 56 -5.40 -7.45 17.12
N ARG A 57 -6.50 -8.03 17.57
CA ARG A 57 -6.86 -8.06 19.00
C ARG A 57 -5.78 -8.74 19.85
N ARG A 58 -5.24 -9.86 19.37
CA ARG A 58 -4.18 -10.59 20.07
C ARG A 58 -2.91 -9.75 20.16
N ILE A 59 -2.46 -9.14 19.06
CA ILE A 59 -1.28 -8.28 19.06
C ILE A 59 -1.50 -7.10 19.99
N LYS A 60 -2.64 -6.40 19.90
CA LYS A 60 -2.94 -5.25 20.76
C LYS A 60 -2.89 -5.60 22.23
N ARG A 61 -3.43 -6.76 22.62
CA ARG A 61 -3.45 -7.21 24.01
C ARG A 61 -2.07 -7.59 24.54
N LEU A 62 -1.20 -8.17 23.71
CA LEU A 62 0.09 -8.71 24.16
C LEU A 62 1.24 -7.70 24.04
N PHE A 63 1.20 -6.87 23.02
CA PHE A 63 2.34 -6.04 22.63
C PHE A 63 1.99 -4.57 22.39
N GLY A 64 0.72 -4.24 22.36
CA GLY A 64 0.24 -2.97 21.83
C GLY A 64 0.08 -3.00 20.32
N LEU A 65 -0.73 -2.08 19.79
CA LEU A 65 -0.97 -1.92 18.35
C LEU A 65 -1.35 -0.48 18.09
N ASP A 66 -0.59 0.21 17.26
CA ASP A 66 -0.78 1.62 16.96
C ASP A 66 -1.33 1.86 15.55
N MET A 67 -1.13 0.91 14.62
CA MET A 67 -1.60 1.01 13.24
C MET A 67 -1.74 -0.37 12.60
N ILE A 68 -2.68 -0.50 11.67
CA ILE A 68 -2.81 -1.66 10.79
C ILE A 68 -2.61 -1.20 9.35
N VAL A 69 -1.76 -1.91 8.59
CA VAL A 69 -1.60 -1.68 7.15
C VAL A 69 -2.05 -2.93 6.39
N VAL A 70 -2.90 -2.74 5.39
CA VAL A 70 -3.40 -3.81 4.52
C VAL A 70 -2.90 -3.59 3.10
N ASP A 71 -2.06 -4.48 2.58
CA ASP A 71 -1.53 -4.42 1.23
C ASP A 71 -1.93 -5.68 0.44
N TYR A 72 -2.96 -5.63 -0.33
CA TYR A 72 -4.00 -4.64 -0.58
C TYR A 72 -5.39 -5.29 -0.47
N ILE A 73 -6.46 -4.50 -0.37
CA ILE A 73 -7.80 -4.99 -0.01
C ILE A 73 -8.36 -6.01 -1.00
N GLN A 74 -8.00 -5.93 -2.27
CA GLN A 74 -8.46 -6.87 -3.29
C GLN A 74 -7.89 -8.30 -3.11
N LEU A 75 -6.88 -8.49 -2.28
CA LEU A 75 -6.38 -9.83 -1.91
C LEU A 75 -7.10 -10.41 -0.70
N MET A 76 -7.85 -9.62 0.05
CA MET A 76 -8.60 -10.10 1.19
C MET A 76 -9.83 -10.90 0.78
N ARG A 77 -10.34 -11.69 1.71
CA ARG A 77 -11.63 -12.41 1.57
C ARG A 77 -12.68 -11.82 2.48
N GLY A 78 -13.90 -11.70 1.94
CA GLY A 78 -15.09 -11.39 2.72
C GLY A 78 -15.47 -12.54 3.67
N THR A 79 -16.46 -12.31 4.51
CA THR A 79 -16.94 -13.30 5.50
C THR A 79 -17.80 -14.40 4.89
N THR A 80 -18.43 -14.14 3.77
CA THR A 80 -19.30 -15.09 3.06
C THR A 80 -18.81 -15.28 1.64
N TYR A 81 -18.75 -16.54 1.23
CA TYR A 81 -18.55 -16.92 -0.17
C TYR A 81 -19.87 -16.67 -0.92
N ASN A 82 -20.21 -15.42 -1.16
CA ASN A 82 -21.45 -15.07 -1.82
C ASN A 82 -21.27 -15.08 -3.33
N LYS A 83 -22.28 -15.66 -4.00
CA LYS A 83 -22.48 -15.55 -5.46
C LYS A 83 -22.76 -14.09 -5.91
N ASP A 84 -22.84 -13.16 -4.96
CA ASP A 84 -23.36 -11.79 -5.16
C ASP A 84 -22.36 -10.80 -5.72
N GLY A 85 -21.17 -11.26 -6.08
CA GLY A 85 -20.22 -10.46 -6.84
C GLY A 85 -19.15 -9.76 -5.99
N ARG A 86 -18.09 -9.38 -6.68
CA ARG A 86 -16.87 -8.80 -6.11
C ARG A 86 -17.12 -7.48 -5.36
N VAL A 87 -18.07 -6.68 -5.85
CA VAL A 87 -18.41 -5.38 -5.25
C VAL A 87 -18.91 -5.53 -3.81
N GLN A 88 -19.80 -6.51 -3.56
CA GLN A 88 -20.30 -6.76 -2.22
C GLN A 88 -19.23 -7.33 -1.29
N GLU A 89 -18.35 -8.18 -1.81
CA GLU A 89 -17.21 -8.69 -1.04
C GLU A 89 -16.29 -7.55 -0.57
N ILE A 90 -15.93 -6.62 -1.45
CA ILE A 90 -15.13 -5.45 -1.10
C ILE A 90 -15.86 -4.58 -0.08
N SER A 91 -17.17 -4.38 -0.24
CA SER A 91 -17.98 -3.63 0.74
C SER A 91 -17.95 -4.25 2.14
N GLN A 92 -18.06 -5.58 2.24
CA GLN A 92 -17.91 -6.27 3.52
C GLN A 92 -16.50 -6.10 4.11
N ILE A 93 -15.47 -6.12 3.26
CA ILE A 93 -14.09 -5.93 3.70
C ILE A 93 -13.91 -4.51 4.25
N THR A 94 -14.32 -3.47 3.53
CA THR A 94 -14.15 -2.08 3.97
C THR A 94 -14.91 -1.77 5.25
N GLN A 95 -16.17 -2.21 5.36
CA GLN A 95 -16.95 -2.11 6.60
C GLN A 95 -16.28 -2.87 7.76
N GLY A 96 -15.74 -4.05 7.49
CA GLY A 96 -15.01 -4.83 8.48
C GLY A 96 -13.73 -4.13 8.95
N LEU A 97 -12.95 -3.52 8.04
CA LEU A 97 -11.77 -2.73 8.38
C LEU A 97 -12.13 -1.51 9.22
N LYS A 98 -13.21 -0.81 8.86
CA LYS A 98 -13.73 0.31 9.65
C LYS A 98 -14.16 -0.12 11.06
N ALA A 99 -14.80 -1.28 11.17
CA ALA A 99 -15.19 -1.83 12.47
C ALA A 99 -13.96 -2.14 13.33
N ILE A 100 -12.93 -2.77 12.76
CA ILE A 100 -11.67 -3.07 13.45
C ILE A 100 -10.99 -1.78 13.92
N ALA A 101 -10.90 -0.76 13.05
CA ALA A 101 -10.31 0.53 13.39
C ALA A 101 -10.99 1.17 14.61
N LYS A 102 -12.32 1.18 14.62
CA LYS A 102 -13.11 1.71 15.74
C LYS A 102 -12.98 0.88 17.01
N GLU A 103 -13.08 -0.44 16.90
CA GLU A 103 -13.00 -1.36 18.05
C GLU A 103 -11.63 -1.28 18.73
N LEU A 104 -10.57 -1.29 17.92
CA LEU A 104 -9.21 -1.27 18.44
C LEU A 104 -8.69 0.15 18.70
N ALA A 105 -9.44 1.19 18.33
CA ALA A 105 -9.01 2.58 18.39
C ALA A 105 -7.60 2.78 17.78
N VAL A 106 -7.42 2.28 16.54
CA VAL A 106 -6.18 2.42 15.77
C VAL A 106 -6.51 2.80 14.32
N PRO A 107 -5.67 3.60 13.66
CA PRO A 107 -5.80 3.85 12.24
C PRO A 107 -5.57 2.58 11.42
N VAL A 108 -6.36 2.42 10.37
CA VAL A 108 -6.19 1.36 9.37
C VAL A 108 -5.88 2.01 8.03
N VAL A 109 -4.68 1.77 7.52
CA VAL A 109 -4.26 2.19 6.18
C VAL A 109 -4.46 1.01 5.24
N ALA A 110 -5.41 1.14 4.32
CA ALA A 110 -5.73 0.09 3.35
C ALA A 110 -5.32 0.54 1.94
N LEU A 111 -4.41 -0.20 1.33
CA LEU A 111 -4.06 0.04 -0.07
C LEU A 111 -5.15 -0.54 -0.98
N SER A 112 -5.44 0.17 -2.05
CA SER A 112 -6.40 -0.26 -3.06
C SER A 112 -5.82 -0.08 -4.45
N GLN A 113 -6.05 -1.07 -5.31
CA GLN A 113 -5.72 -0.95 -6.71
C GLN A 113 -6.77 -0.07 -7.41
N LEU A 114 -6.30 0.84 -8.24
CA LEU A 114 -7.15 1.68 -9.07
C LEU A 114 -7.61 0.93 -10.34
N SER A 115 -8.73 1.38 -10.90
CA SER A 115 -9.19 0.95 -12.20
C SER A 115 -8.16 1.29 -13.28
N ARG A 116 -7.99 0.39 -14.25
CA ARG A 116 -7.12 0.64 -15.42
C ARG A 116 -7.57 1.81 -16.30
N GLN A 117 -8.77 2.32 -16.10
CA GLN A 117 -9.28 3.49 -16.83
C GLN A 117 -8.45 4.75 -16.58
N VAL A 118 -7.74 4.83 -15.45
CA VAL A 118 -6.77 5.92 -15.17
C VAL A 118 -5.71 6.00 -16.26
N GLU A 119 -5.21 4.84 -16.74
CA GLU A 119 -4.19 4.77 -17.77
C GLU A 119 -4.69 5.20 -19.16
N GLN A 120 -6.01 5.29 -19.35
CA GLN A 120 -6.63 5.70 -20.61
C GLN A 120 -6.94 7.20 -20.69
N ARG A 121 -6.77 7.93 -19.57
CA ARG A 121 -6.97 9.38 -19.54
C ARG A 121 -5.68 10.10 -19.93
N ASP A 122 -5.83 11.26 -20.57
CA ASP A 122 -4.69 12.06 -21.04
C ASP A 122 -3.81 12.57 -19.88
N ASP A 123 -4.41 12.87 -18.73
CA ASP A 123 -3.71 13.39 -17.55
C ASP A 123 -3.19 12.29 -16.61
N HIS A 124 -3.68 11.05 -16.76
CA HIS A 124 -3.37 9.89 -15.90
C HIS A 124 -3.54 10.16 -14.39
N LYS A 125 -4.27 11.22 -14.02
CA LYS A 125 -4.48 11.57 -12.60
C LYS A 125 -5.57 10.71 -11.98
N PRO A 126 -5.29 10.04 -10.84
CA PRO A 126 -6.30 9.28 -10.12
C PRO A 126 -7.45 10.17 -9.64
N GLN A 127 -8.65 9.60 -9.61
CA GLN A 127 -9.87 10.23 -9.13
C GLN A 127 -10.67 9.23 -8.29
N LEU A 128 -11.59 9.73 -7.45
CA LEU A 128 -12.45 8.87 -6.63
C LEU A 128 -13.24 7.84 -7.47
N ALA A 129 -13.65 8.24 -8.68
CA ALA A 129 -14.32 7.34 -9.62
C ALA A 129 -13.47 6.13 -10.03
N ASP A 130 -12.15 6.17 -9.87
CA ASP A 130 -11.25 5.07 -10.20
C ASP A 130 -11.24 3.97 -9.11
N LEU A 131 -11.80 4.26 -7.94
CA LEU A 131 -12.11 3.28 -6.89
C LEU A 131 -13.41 2.51 -7.19
N ARG A 132 -13.97 2.62 -8.35
CA ARG A 132 -15.35 2.30 -8.75
C ARG A 132 -15.73 0.81 -8.72
N GLU A 133 -14.78 -0.12 -8.70
CA GLU A 133 -15.09 -1.54 -8.48
C GLU A 133 -15.61 -1.80 -7.04
N SER A 134 -15.63 -0.74 -6.23
CA SER A 134 -16.05 -0.76 -4.85
C SER A 134 -16.49 0.63 -4.40
N GLY A 135 -17.66 1.09 -4.88
CA GLY A 135 -18.27 2.37 -4.43
C GLY A 135 -18.38 2.50 -2.91
N SER A 136 -18.20 1.40 -2.18
CA SER A 136 -18.13 1.36 -0.73
C SER A 136 -16.78 1.84 -0.16
N ILE A 137 -15.66 1.75 -0.91
CA ILE A 137 -14.36 2.23 -0.39
C ILE A 137 -14.43 3.71 -0.07
N GLU A 138 -14.95 4.50 -1.01
CA GLU A 138 -15.12 5.95 -0.84
C GLU A 138 -16.05 6.28 0.33
N GLN A 139 -17.14 5.52 0.49
CA GLN A 139 -18.11 5.74 1.56
C GLN A 139 -17.61 5.35 2.95
N ASP A 140 -16.80 4.30 3.03
CA ASP A 140 -16.30 3.78 4.30
C ASP A 140 -15.00 4.45 4.76
N ALA A 141 -14.20 5.01 3.83
CA ALA A 141 -12.96 5.70 4.14
C ALA A 141 -13.23 7.07 4.82
N ASP A 142 -12.40 7.44 5.80
CA ASP A 142 -12.38 8.79 6.37
C ASP A 142 -11.51 9.73 5.54
N VAL A 143 -10.47 9.17 4.92
CA VAL A 143 -9.51 9.87 4.05
C VAL A 143 -9.15 8.97 2.88
N VAL A 144 -9.11 9.54 1.68
CA VAL A 144 -8.61 8.88 0.46
C VAL A 144 -7.37 9.63 -0.02
N MET A 145 -6.27 8.91 -0.17
CA MET A 145 -5.01 9.45 -0.67
C MET A 145 -4.63 8.77 -1.97
N PHE A 146 -4.33 9.56 -3.00
CA PHE A 146 -3.84 9.06 -4.27
C PHE A 146 -2.33 9.25 -4.39
N VAL A 147 -1.62 8.18 -4.77
CA VAL A 147 -0.21 8.25 -5.11
C VAL A 147 -0.09 8.46 -6.62
N TYR A 148 0.44 9.60 -7.03
CA TYR A 148 0.66 9.96 -8.42
C TYR A 148 2.13 10.32 -8.65
N ARG A 149 2.73 9.76 -9.70
CA ARG A 149 4.13 10.02 -10.07
C ARG A 149 4.18 10.52 -11.51
N GLU A 150 4.19 11.83 -11.67
CA GLU A 150 4.23 12.47 -12.98
C GLU A 150 5.46 12.06 -13.80
N GLY A 151 6.65 12.04 -13.19
CA GLY A 151 7.89 11.62 -13.84
C GLY A 151 7.84 10.21 -14.45
N TYR A 152 6.98 9.31 -13.93
CA TYR A 152 6.77 7.99 -14.51
C TYR A 152 6.08 8.08 -15.88
N TYR A 153 5.10 8.95 -16.02
CA TYR A 153 4.36 9.14 -17.28
C TYR A 153 5.18 9.95 -18.28
N LEU A 154 5.91 10.97 -17.81
CA LEU A 154 6.80 11.76 -18.65
C LEU A 154 7.92 10.92 -19.27
N SER A 155 8.51 10.01 -18.51
CA SER A 155 9.57 9.12 -19.00
C SER A 155 9.09 8.11 -20.06
N ARG A 156 7.77 7.90 -20.18
CA ARG A 156 7.15 7.00 -21.18
C ARG A 156 6.68 7.73 -22.45
N LYS A 157 6.53 9.05 -22.40
CA LYS A 157 6.31 9.86 -23.60
C LYS A 157 7.66 9.91 -24.32
N GLU A 158 7.68 9.47 -25.57
CA GLU A 158 8.87 9.25 -26.40
C GLU A 158 9.98 10.31 -26.29
N PRO A 159 11.27 9.95 -26.54
CA PRO A 159 12.46 10.77 -26.22
C PRO A 159 12.69 11.94 -27.18
N ARG A 160 11.67 12.66 -27.61
CA ARG A 160 11.84 13.75 -28.56
C ARG A 160 12.17 15.10 -27.94
N GLU A 161 12.04 15.29 -26.64
CA GLU A 161 12.48 16.55 -25.98
C GLU A 161 12.77 16.27 -24.49
N ALA A 162 13.87 15.57 -24.22
CA ALA A 162 14.42 15.53 -22.87
C ALA A 162 15.12 16.86 -22.58
N THR A 163 14.39 17.86 -22.18
CA THR A 163 14.94 19.06 -21.55
C THR A 163 15.30 18.76 -20.10
N VAL A 164 16.28 19.48 -19.58
CA VAL A 164 16.91 19.34 -18.25
C VAL A 164 15.90 19.44 -17.09
N GLU A 165 14.67 19.86 -17.32
CA GLU A 165 13.55 19.90 -16.36
C GLU A 165 13.07 18.53 -15.85
N HIS A 166 13.42 17.43 -16.53
CA HIS A 166 12.97 16.09 -16.13
C HIS A 166 13.69 15.51 -14.90
N ALA A 167 14.81 16.09 -14.49
CA ALA A 167 15.59 15.57 -13.36
C ALA A 167 15.03 15.98 -11.98
N GLU A 168 14.26 17.05 -11.91
CA GLU A 168 13.77 17.61 -10.64
C GLU A 168 12.35 17.19 -10.26
N LEU A 169 11.58 16.58 -11.16
CA LEU A 169 10.15 16.26 -10.96
C LEU A 169 9.86 14.88 -10.36
N SER A 170 10.79 14.27 -9.65
CA SER A 170 10.53 13.00 -8.95
C SER A 170 9.89 13.18 -7.57
N LEU A 171 9.10 14.22 -7.39
CA LEU A 171 8.37 14.45 -6.15
C LEU A 171 7.07 13.64 -6.12
N ILE A 172 6.87 12.92 -5.03
CA ILE A 172 5.58 12.27 -4.73
C ILE A 172 4.61 13.37 -4.32
N HIS A 173 3.59 13.64 -5.16
CA HIS A 173 2.50 14.51 -4.77
C HIS A 173 1.43 13.69 -4.06
N ILE A 174 1.16 14.01 -2.81
CA ILE A 174 0.01 13.52 -2.06
C ILE A 174 -1.06 14.60 -2.21
N SER A 175 -2.14 14.30 -2.91
CA SER A 175 -3.30 15.20 -2.99
C SER A 175 -4.28 14.80 -1.88
N GLU A 176 -4.61 15.73 -1.01
CA GLU A 176 -5.77 15.61 -0.13
C GLU A 176 -7.04 15.94 -0.94
N PRO A 177 -8.18 15.30 -0.62
CA PRO A 177 -9.47 15.57 -1.28
C PRO A 177 -10.03 16.97 -0.98
#